data_c4986b2790ac3242341badb20cc61e82
#
_entry.id   c4986b2790ac3242341badb20cc61e82
#
_cell.length_a   1.000
_cell.length_b   1.000
_cell.length_c   1.000
_cell.angle_alpha   90.00
_cell.angle_beta   90.00
_cell.angle_gamma   90.00
#
_symmetry.space_group_name_H-M   'P 1'
#
loop_
_entity.id
_entity.type
_entity.pdbx_description
1 polymer ?
#
loop_
_entity_poly.entity_id
_entity_poly.type
_entity_poly.pdbx_seq_one_letter_code
_entity_poly.pdbx_strand_id
1 'polypeptide(L)'
;MRLEAARGIAHPDWLAFVQGVVPRLAAARNGDGEYPFTLSEQTGAGLEYDSLGSAWCLAAEAALMQLTGDTADLPAMERSEVHYYDAFIRRAECYGGPPDTSKAVDSEGVLAYIRVARLLHELTGKAVYLDHLRDALCYEYSFKFCYNVPVQVPPLSRLGWSSCGGSITSVANPHIHPMSCTVADEMFYYLRRRPDAYIESRLKDTVGWSLQTFNTFDREYDYGRAGWMSERFCHCEGLLVQTY
;
A
#
# COMPACT_ATOMS: atom_id res chain seq x y z
N MET A 1 -10.33 -3.85 -12.24
CA MET A 1 -10.20 -3.87 -13.73
C MET A 1 -9.12 -4.85 -14.20
N ARG A 2 -7.81 -4.74 -13.81
CA ARG A 2 -6.74 -5.63 -14.35
C ARG A 2 -7.03 -7.12 -14.16
N LEU A 3 -7.49 -7.55 -12.98
CA LEU A 3 -7.86 -8.95 -12.72
C LEU A 3 -9.04 -9.42 -13.60
N GLU A 4 -10.05 -8.58 -13.74
CA GLU A 4 -11.21 -8.89 -14.59
C GLU A 4 -10.82 -8.94 -16.07
N ALA A 5 -9.99 -7.99 -16.53
CA ALA A 5 -9.46 -8.01 -17.90
C ALA A 5 -8.64 -9.27 -18.18
N ALA A 6 -7.82 -9.72 -17.21
CA ALA A 6 -7.06 -10.98 -17.33
C ALA A 6 -7.98 -12.23 -17.40
N ARG A 7 -9.23 -12.11 -16.89
CA ARG A 7 -10.27 -13.15 -16.99
C ARG A 7 -11.16 -13.00 -18.23
N GLY A 8 -10.86 -12.03 -19.10
CA GLY A 8 -11.65 -11.73 -20.30
C GLY A 8 -12.94 -10.94 -20.01
N ILE A 9 -13.09 -10.36 -18.82
CA ILE A 9 -14.26 -9.57 -18.43
C ILE A 9 -13.93 -8.09 -18.61
N ALA A 10 -14.68 -7.41 -19.49
CA ALA A 10 -14.54 -5.98 -19.75
C ALA A 10 -15.56 -5.16 -18.95
N HIS A 11 -15.10 -4.04 -18.41
CA HIS A 11 -15.92 -3.06 -17.71
C HIS A 11 -15.71 -1.67 -18.34
N PRO A 12 -16.34 -1.38 -19.49
CA PRO A 12 -16.12 -0.13 -20.22
C PRO A 12 -16.57 1.11 -19.45
N ASP A 13 -17.62 1.01 -18.64
CA ASP A 13 -18.11 2.05 -17.75
C ASP A 13 -17.11 2.38 -16.65
N TRP A 14 -16.46 1.39 -16.05
CA TRP A 14 -15.38 1.61 -15.07
C TRP A 14 -14.18 2.27 -15.73
N LEU A 15 -13.81 1.83 -16.94
CA LEU A 15 -12.71 2.45 -17.68
C LEU A 15 -13.01 3.91 -18.00
N ALA A 16 -14.21 4.21 -18.50
CA ALA A 16 -14.63 5.58 -18.80
C ALA A 16 -14.60 6.48 -17.56
N PHE A 17 -15.05 5.96 -16.41
CA PHE A 17 -14.98 6.69 -15.13
C PHE A 17 -13.53 7.02 -14.76
N VAL A 18 -12.63 6.02 -14.77
CA VAL A 18 -11.22 6.21 -14.41
C VAL A 18 -10.52 7.16 -15.38
N GLN A 19 -10.81 7.07 -16.69
CA GLN A 19 -10.31 8.00 -17.71
C GLN A 19 -10.81 9.44 -17.49
N GLY A 20 -11.96 9.62 -16.85
CA GLY A 20 -12.48 10.95 -16.49
C GLY A 20 -11.85 11.53 -15.23
N VAL A 21 -11.45 10.71 -14.27
CA VAL A 21 -10.95 11.15 -12.96
C VAL A 21 -9.43 11.28 -12.91
N VAL A 22 -8.69 10.26 -13.34
CA VAL A 22 -7.22 10.21 -13.18
C VAL A 22 -6.50 11.38 -13.86
N PRO A 23 -6.85 11.82 -15.09
CA PRO A 23 -6.21 12.99 -15.69
C PRO A 23 -6.43 14.29 -14.91
N ARG A 24 -7.55 14.42 -14.20
CA ARG A 24 -7.81 15.59 -13.33
C ARG A 24 -6.91 15.60 -12.12
N LEU A 25 -6.66 14.43 -11.51
CA LEU A 25 -5.68 14.29 -10.43
C LEU A 25 -4.27 14.62 -10.93
N ALA A 26 -3.90 14.11 -12.11
CA ALA A 26 -2.62 14.40 -12.74
C ALA A 26 -2.43 15.90 -13.03
N ALA A 27 -3.47 16.59 -13.50
CA ALA A 27 -3.45 18.02 -13.76
C ALA A 27 -3.32 18.88 -12.47
N ALA A 28 -3.63 18.33 -11.31
CA ALA A 28 -3.51 19.01 -10.03
C ALA A 28 -2.11 18.89 -9.39
N ARG A 29 -1.16 18.21 -10.04
CA ARG A 29 0.25 18.15 -9.58
C ARG A 29 0.84 19.56 -9.45
N ASN A 30 1.69 19.76 -8.43
CA ASN A 30 2.46 20.96 -8.27
C ASN A 30 3.69 21.01 -9.22
N GLY A 31 4.49 22.05 -9.12
CA GLY A 31 5.71 22.22 -9.94
C GLY A 31 6.77 21.15 -9.75
N ASP A 32 6.81 20.53 -8.58
CA ASP A 32 7.75 19.45 -8.23
C ASP A 32 7.24 18.07 -8.70
N GLY A 33 6.01 18.00 -9.21
CA GLY A 33 5.38 16.78 -9.67
C GLY A 33 4.60 16.03 -8.59
N GLU A 34 4.41 16.63 -7.42
CA GLU A 34 3.67 16.02 -6.32
C GLU A 34 2.17 16.17 -6.51
N TYR A 35 1.42 15.12 -6.21
CA TYR A 35 -0.03 15.15 -6.18
C TYR A 35 -0.53 15.77 -4.88
N PRO A 36 -1.66 16.47 -4.91
CA PRO A 36 -2.20 17.09 -3.70
C PRO A 36 -2.66 16.06 -2.69
N PHE A 37 -2.44 16.36 -1.42
CA PHE A 37 -3.05 15.65 -0.29
C PHE A 37 -4.54 16.01 -0.17
N THR A 38 -4.86 17.28 -0.36
CA THR A 38 -6.24 17.79 -0.37
C THR A 38 -6.53 18.58 -1.63
N LEU A 39 -7.77 18.47 -2.11
CA LEU A 39 -8.29 19.16 -3.29
C LEU A 39 -9.46 20.05 -2.92
N SER A 40 -9.60 21.17 -3.63
CA SER A 40 -10.80 21.99 -3.57
C SER A 40 -11.98 21.25 -4.24
N GLU A 41 -13.06 21.07 -3.53
CA GLU A 41 -14.30 20.49 -4.07
C GLU A 41 -14.89 21.33 -5.22
N GLN A 42 -14.74 22.67 -5.15
CA GLN A 42 -15.32 23.57 -6.13
C GLN A 42 -14.51 23.65 -7.41
N THR A 43 -13.17 23.63 -7.32
CA THR A 43 -12.30 23.92 -8.46
C THR A 43 -11.45 22.74 -8.91
N GLY A 44 -11.30 21.71 -8.07
CA GLY A 44 -10.35 20.60 -8.28
C GLY A 44 -8.88 21.01 -8.12
N ALA A 45 -8.60 22.24 -7.71
CA ALA A 45 -7.23 22.68 -7.47
C ALA A 45 -6.64 22.02 -6.21
N GLY A 46 -5.35 21.70 -6.26
CA GLY A 46 -4.62 21.23 -5.09
C GLY A 46 -4.52 22.33 -4.03
N LEU A 47 -4.86 22.01 -2.79
CA LEU A 47 -4.81 22.92 -1.65
C LEU A 47 -3.62 22.64 -0.73
N GLU A 48 -3.27 21.37 -0.59
CA GLU A 48 -2.22 20.92 0.31
C GLU A 48 -1.43 19.81 -0.35
N TYR A 49 -0.13 19.81 -0.14
CA TYR A 49 0.84 18.87 -0.68
C TYR A 49 1.71 18.32 0.46
N ASP A 50 2.87 17.75 0.15
CA ASP A 50 3.80 17.18 1.12
C ASP A 50 3.20 15.96 1.83
N SER A 51 2.79 14.98 1.02
CA SER A 51 2.17 13.75 1.49
C SER A 51 2.58 12.54 0.65
N LEU A 52 3.22 11.57 1.28
CA LEU A 52 3.55 10.31 0.61
C LEU A 52 2.27 9.50 0.25
N GLY A 53 1.18 9.66 1.00
CA GLY A 53 -0.11 9.01 0.70
C GLY A 53 -0.66 9.40 -0.68
N SER A 54 -0.38 10.61 -1.15
CA SER A 54 -0.81 11.04 -2.49
C SER A 54 -0.11 10.27 -3.64
N ALA A 55 0.92 9.46 -3.36
CA ALA A 55 1.49 8.52 -4.33
C ALA A 55 0.47 7.49 -4.84
N TRP A 56 -0.67 7.28 -4.16
CA TRP A 56 -1.79 6.50 -4.71
C TRP A 56 -2.33 7.08 -6.02
N CYS A 57 -2.30 8.40 -6.18
CA CYS A 57 -2.69 9.05 -7.45
C CYS A 57 -1.73 8.67 -8.58
N LEU A 58 -0.43 8.69 -8.30
CA LEU A 58 0.60 8.24 -9.27
C LEU A 58 0.46 6.75 -9.61
N ALA A 59 0.16 5.90 -8.62
CA ALA A 59 -0.11 4.49 -8.85
C ALA A 59 -1.36 4.28 -9.74
N ALA A 60 -2.42 5.06 -9.51
CA ALA A 60 -3.63 5.00 -10.33
C ALA A 60 -3.36 5.43 -11.78
N GLU A 61 -2.57 6.47 -11.98
CA GLU A 61 -2.16 6.94 -13.32
C GLU A 61 -1.30 5.89 -14.04
N ALA A 62 -0.31 5.31 -13.37
CA ALA A 62 0.50 4.24 -13.92
C ALA A 62 -0.34 3.02 -14.31
N ALA A 63 -1.31 2.64 -13.48
CA ALA A 63 -2.22 1.54 -13.78
C ALA A 63 -3.14 1.86 -14.97
N LEU A 64 -3.63 3.10 -15.09
CA LEU A 64 -4.42 3.53 -16.24
C LEU A 64 -3.60 3.48 -17.53
N MET A 65 -2.35 3.97 -17.48
CA MET A 65 -1.42 3.91 -18.61
C MET A 65 -1.19 2.48 -19.09
N GLN A 66 -1.04 1.51 -18.17
CA GLN A 66 -0.92 0.09 -18.52
C GLN A 66 -2.19 -0.46 -19.19
N LEU A 67 -3.37 0.02 -18.80
CA LEU A 67 -4.63 -0.43 -19.37
C LEU A 67 -4.91 0.14 -20.76
N THR A 68 -4.51 1.38 -21.01
CA THR A 68 -4.82 2.11 -22.25
C THR A 68 -3.69 2.05 -23.26
N GLY A 69 -2.45 1.85 -22.82
CA GLY A 69 -1.25 1.98 -23.66
C GLY A 69 -0.87 3.43 -23.97
N ASP A 70 -1.58 4.42 -23.45
CA ASP A 70 -1.25 5.83 -23.62
C ASP A 70 -0.11 6.21 -22.65
N THR A 71 1.04 6.58 -23.20
CA THR A 71 2.27 6.90 -22.45
C THR A 71 2.61 8.39 -22.49
N ALA A 72 1.71 9.25 -22.91
CA ALA A 72 1.99 10.67 -23.10
C ALA A 72 2.49 11.37 -21.84
N ASP A 73 1.96 11.02 -20.66
CA ASP A 73 2.34 11.63 -19.38
C ASP A 73 3.49 10.90 -18.65
N LEU A 74 4.05 9.83 -19.23
CA LEU A 74 5.11 9.06 -18.58
C LEU A 74 6.31 9.91 -18.10
N PRO A 75 6.82 10.91 -18.87
CA PRO A 75 7.92 11.74 -18.37
C PRO A 75 7.56 12.58 -17.13
N ALA A 76 6.30 13.00 -16.99
CA ALA A 76 5.85 13.71 -15.80
C ALA A 76 5.68 12.76 -14.60
N MET A 77 5.19 11.56 -14.83
CA MET A 77 5.11 10.51 -13.79
C MET A 77 6.48 10.10 -13.27
N GLU A 78 7.48 10.00 -14.15
CA GLU A 78 8.87 9.72 -13.76
C GLU A 78 9.45 10.84 -12.88
N ARG A 79 9.13 12.11 -13.16
CA ARG A 79 9.51 13.24 -12.29
C ARG A 79 8.81 13.15 -10.93
N SER A 80 7.53 12.82 -10.91
CA SER A 80 6.78 12.62 -9.68
C SER A 80 7.39 11.50 -8.83
N GLU A 81 7.76 10.40 -9.44
CA GLU A 81 8.38 9.28 -8.73
C GLU A 81 9.72 9.67 -8.11
N VAL A 82 10.57 10.37 -8.85
CA VAL A 82 11.86 10.88 -8.32
C VAL A 82 11.63 11.83 -7.14
N HIS A 83 10.63 12.69 -7.22
CA HIS A 83 10.25 13.56 -6.10
C HIS A 83 9.87 12.75 -4.86
N TYR A 84 8.93 11.79 -4.98
CA TYR A 84 8.51 10.94 -3.86
C TYR A 84 9.65 10.10 -3.29
N TYR A 85 10.52 9.56 -4.14
CA TYR A 85 11.70 8.83 -3.68
C TYR A 85 12.62 9.71 -2.85
N ASP A 86 13.01 10.88 -3.39
CA ASP A 86 13.97 11.77 -2.77
C ASP A 86 13.43 12.47 -1.52
N ALA A 87 12.17 12.87 -1.54
CA ALA A 87 11.55 13.58 -0.43
C ALA A 87 11.20 12.65 0.75
N PHE A 88 10.78 11.40 0.47
CA PHE A 88 10.22 10.52 1.50
C PHE A 88 11.01 9.23 1.66
N ILE A 89 11.08 8.38 0.64
CA ILE A 89 11.61 7.01 0.78
C ILE A 89 13.08 7.01 1.19
N ARG A 90 13.92 7.77 0.47
CA ARG A 90 15.36 7.84 0.74
C ARG A 90 15.68 8.43 2.11
N ARG A 91 14.78 9.23 2.67
CA ARG A 91 14.92 9.83 4.01
C ARG A 91 14.29 9.00 5.11
N ALA A 92 13.59 7.93 4.77
CA ALA A 92 12.75 7.16 5.68
C ALA A 92 11.71 8.06 6.40
N GLU A 93 11.07 8.94 5.65
CA GLU A 93 9.99 9.83 6.11
C GLU A 93 8.68 9.43 5.42
N CYS A 94 7.55 9.43 6.14
CA CYS A 94 6.24 9.16 5.58
C CYS A 94 5.16 9.94 6.32
N TYR A 95 4.64 10.97 5.68
CA TYR A 95 3.56 11.80 6.20
C TYR A 95 2.33 11.68 5.32
N GLY A 96 1.15 11.94 5.91
CA GLY A 96 -0.09 12.02 5.17
C GLY A 96 -0.44 10.69 4.52
N GLY A 97 -0.54 9.64 5.33
CA GLY A 97 -1.01 8.33 4.90
C GLY A 97 -2.50 8.35 4.57
N PRO A 98 -3.37 7.82 5.41
CA PRO A 98 -4.79 7.78 5.12
C PRO A 98 -5.42 9.17 5.20
N PRO A 99 -6.44 9.46 4.35
CA PRO A 99 -7.08 10.78 4.28
C PRO A 99 -7.98 11.11 5.48
N ASP A 100 -8.24 10.16 6.36
CA ASP A 100 -9.07 10.31 7.57
C ASP A 100 -8.27 10.74 8.81
N THR A 101 -6.97 10.95 8.67
CA THR A 101 -6.10 11.45 9.73
C THR A 101 -5.40 12.74 9.31
N SER A 102 -4.91 13.50 10.28
CA SER A 102 -3.98 14.60 9.99
C SER A 102 -2.68 14.04 9.40
N LYS A 103 -1.86 14.88 8.77
CA LYS A 103 -0.52 14.52 8.26
C LYS A 103 0.41 14.02 9.36
N ALA A 104 0.16 12.82 9.85
CA ALA A 104 1.02 12.11 10.79
C ALA A 104 1.87 11.08 10.03
N VAL A 105 2.89 10.57 10.69
CA VAL A 105 3.69 9.44 10.18
C VAL A 105 2.78 8.23 10.06
N ASP A 106 2.69 7.67 8.85
CA ASP A 106 1.88 6.49 8.57
C ASP A 106 2.48 5.67 7.41
N SER A 107 2.54 4.36 7.57
CA SER A 107 3.12 3.44 6.58
C SER A 107 2.31 3.28 5.31
N GLU A 108 1.05 3.72 5.28
CA GLU A 108 0.17 3.54 4.11
C GLU A 108 0.72 4.22 2.86
N GLY A 109 1.34 5.40 3.02
CA GLY A 109 2.03 6.08 1.93
C GLY A 109 3.19 5.27 1.37
N VAL A 110 3.90 4.51 2.22
CA VAL A 110 4.99 3.62 1.77
C VAL A 110 4.42 2.49 0.91
N LEU A 111 3.25 1.93 1.26
CA LEU A 111 2.56 0.92 0.45
C LEU A 111 2.17 1.46 -0.93
N ALA A 112 1.71 2.72 -0.99
CA ALA A 112 1.42 3.40 -2.24
C ALA A 112 2.66 3.50 -3.13
N TYR A 113 3.79 3.95 -2.57
CA TYR A 113 5.03 4.09 -3.31
C TYR A 113 5.62 2.75 -3.79
N ILE A 114 5.56 1.70 -2.97
CA ILE A 114 5.92 0.32 -3.37
C ILE A 114 5.18 -0.07 -4.66
N ARG A 115 3.89 0.24 -4.74
CA ARG A 115 3.08 -0.01 -5.94
C ARG A 115 3.53 0.83 -7.14
N VAL A 116 3.86 2.11 -6.92
CA VAL A 116 4.39 3.02 -7.96
C VAL A 116 5.67 2.48 -8.57
N ALA A 117 6.66 2.14 -7.73
CA ALA A 117 7.96 1.66 -8.21
C ALA A 117 7.82 0.39 -9.07
N ARG A 118 6.96 -0.54 -8.67
CA ARG A 118 6.65 -1.72 -9.49
C ARG A 118 6.02 -1.34 -10.83
N LEU A 119 4.97 -0.52 -10.81
CA LEU A 119 4.24 -0.16 -12.02
C LEU A 119 5.12 0.58 -13.03
N LEU A 120 5.98 1.49 -12.57
CA LEU A 120 6.92 2.18 -13.43
C LEU A 120 8.01 1.25 -13.97
N HIS A 121 8.47 0.28 -13.17
CA HIS A 121 9.34 -0.76 -13.73
C HIS A 121 8.63 -1.60 -14.81
N GLU A 122 7.38 -1.97 -14.62
CA GLU A 122 6.59 -2.71 -15.61
C GLU A 122 6.39 -1.90 -16.91
N LEU A 123 6.21 -0.58 -16.81
CA LEU A 123 6.02 0.32 -17.94
C LEU A 123 7.31 0.61 -18.71
N THR A 124 8.44 0.74 -18.02
CA THR A 124 9.68 1.30 -18.60
C THR A 124 10.82 0.29 -18.74
N GLY A 125 10.83 -0.77 -17.94
CA GLY A 125 11.93 -1.70 -17.81
C GLY A 125 13.20 -1.13 -17.13
N LYS A 126 13.15 0.12 -16.62
CA LYS A 126 14.32 0.79 -16.03
C LYS A 126 14.68 0.16 -14.68
N ALA A 127 15.94 -0.30 -14.55
CA ALA A 127 16.43 -1.01 -13.37
C ALA A 127 16.37 -0.17 -12.08
N VAL A 128 16.43 1.17 -12.18
CA VAL A 128 16.35 2.08 -11.04
C VAL A 128 15.06 1.88 -10.22
N TYR A 129 13.94 1.56 -10.86
CA TYR A 129 12.69 1.31 -10.14
C TYR A 129 12.70 -0.01 -9.35
N LEU A 130 13.57 -0.96 -9.67
CA LEU A 130 13.79 -2.12 -8.81
C LEU A 130 14.65 -1.74 -7.58
N ASP A 131 15.59 -0.82 -7.73
CA ASP A 131 16.37 -0.31 -6.60
C ASP A 131 15.44 0.45 -5.65
N HIS A 132 14.62 1.37 -6.17
CA HIS A 132 13.64 2.13 -5.41
C HIS A 132 12.58 1.23 -4.76
N LEU A 133 12.12 0.19 -5.47
CA LEU A 133 11.19 -0.81 -4.91
C LEU A 133 11.82 -1.52 -3.70
N ARG A 134 13.10 -1.92 -3.80
CA ARG A 134 13.80 -2.54 -2.69
C ARG A 134 13.89 -1.63 -1.47
N ASP A 135 14.26 -0.38 -1.69
CA ASP A 135 14.39 0.61 -0.62
C ASP A 135 13.04 0.85 0.07
N ALA A 136 11.96 0.97 -0.70
CA ALA A 136 10.62 1.14 -0.16
C ALA A 136 10.13 -0.10 0.61
N LEU A 137 10.42 -1.31 0.13
CA LEU A 137 10.13 -2.56 0.86
C LEU A 137 10.91 -2.61 2.18
N CYS A 138 12.20 -2.24 2.16
CA CYS A 138 13.00 -2.19 3.38
C CYS A 138 12.47 -1.13 4.37
N TYR A 139 11.96 -0.01 3.86
CA TYR A 139 11.32 0.99 4.71
C TYR A 139 10.01 0.48 5.31
N GLU A 140 9.15 -0.19 4.54
CA GLU A 140 7.94 -0.82 5.09
C GLU A 140 8.26 -1.82 6.20
N TYR A 141 9.38 -2.55 6.07
CA TYR A 141 9.78 -3.50 7.11
C TYR A 141 10.16 -2.86 8.45
N SER A 142 10.40 -1.55 8.50
CA SER A 142 10.58 -0.84 9.78
C SER A 142 9.29 -0.77 10.61
N PHE A 143 8.12 -0.95 9.97
CA PHE A 143 6.83 -1.05 10.63
C PHE A 143 6.39 -2.48 10.91
N LYS A 144 7.16 -3.47 10.44
CA LYS A 144 6.80 -4.89 10.47
C LYS A 144 7.43 -5.62 11.66
N PHE A 145 6.63 -6.44 12.32
CA PHE A 145 7.15 -7.39 13.30
C PHE A 145 7.89 -8.53 12.60
N CYS A 146 9.17 -8.70 12.90
CA CYS A 146 9.98 -9.84 12.46
C CYS A 146 10.16 -10.91 13.56
N TYR A 147 9.37 -10.81 14.64
CA TYR A 147 9.34 -11.71 15.79
C TYR A 147 7.94 -11.75 16.40
N ASN A 148 7.68 -12.77 17.21
CA ASN A 148 6.43 -12.87 17.92
C ASN A 148 6.49 -12.16 19.26
N VAL A 149 5.58 -11.21 19.48
CA VAL A 149 5.31 -10.67 20.83
C VAL A 149 4.32 -11.61 21.53
N PRO A 150 4.51 -11.89 22.84
CA PRO A 150 3.56 -12.67 23.60
C PRO A 150 2.21 -11.96 23.68
N VAL A 151 1.16 -12.59 23.16
CA VAL A 151 -0.21 -12.10 23.30
C VAL A 151 -0.83 -12.77 24.51
N GLN A 152 -1.26 -11.97 25.50
CA GLN A 152 -1.73 -12.48 26.79
C GLN A 152 -3.25 -12.36 26.96
N VAL A 153 -3.93 -11.66 26.08
CA VAL A 153 -5.36 -11.37 26.19
C VAL A 153 -6.18 -12.12 25.13
N PRO A 154 -7.35 -12.71 25.51
CA PRO A 154 -8.24 -13.32 24.55
C PRO A 154 -8.92 -12.24 23.65
N PRO A 155 -9.42 -12.59 22.46
CA PRO A 155 -9.38 -13.94 21.89
C PRO A 155 -8.02 -14.35 21.31
N LEU A 156 -7.12 -13.42 21.04
CA LEU A 156 -5.86 -13.65 20.33
C LEU A 156 -4.95 -14.67 21.06
N SER A 157 -4.83 -14.57 22.39
CA SER A 157 -4.02 -15.52 23.17
C SER A 157 -4.53 -16.95 23.09
N ARG A 158 -5.88 -17.13 23.07
CA ARG A 158 -6.52 -18.45 22.96
C ARG A 158 -6.27 -19.12 21.62
N LEU A 159 -6.16 -18.32 20.56
CA LEU A 159 -5.96 -18.79 19.20
C LEU A 159 -4.49 -18.96 18.83
N GLY A 160 -3.56 -18.68 19.74
CA GLY A 160 -2.14 -18.74 19.46
C GLY A 160 -1.70 -17.74 18.38
N TRP A 161 -2.35 -16.58 18.34
CA TRP A 161 -2.12 -15.56 17.34
C TRP A 161 -0.68 -15.05 17.36
N SER A 162 -0.10 -14.82 16.18
CA SER A 162 1.30 -14.43 15.97
C SER A 162 1.39 -13.02 15.44
N SER A 163 2.35 -12.22 15.92
CA SER A 163 2.63 -10.88 15.38
C SER A 163 3.61 -10.90 14.21
N CYS A 164 4.47 -11.91 14.12
CA CYS A 164 5.53 -11.95 13.10
C CYS A 164 4.95 -11.94 11.68
N GLY A 165 5.30 -10.93 10.90
CA GLY A 165 4.80 -10.69 9.54
C GLY A 165 3.72 -9.62 9.43
N GLY A 166 3.07 -9.24 10.54
CA GLY A 166 2.14 -8.11 10.59
C GLY A 166 2.86 -6.78 10.74
N SER A 167 2.24 -5.69 10.33
CA SER A 167 2.79 -4.33 10.44
C SER A 167 1.86 -3.42 11.22
N ILE A 168 2.42 -2.50 11.99
CA ILE A 168 1.69 -1.33 12.49
C ILE A 168 1.63 -0.28 11.39
N THR A 169 0.69 0.66 11.46
CA THR A 169 0.61 1.77 10.49
C THR A 169 1.40 2.97 10.94
N SER A 170 1.45 3.23 12.24
CA SER A 170 2.16 4.39 12.81
C SER A 170 2.56 4.16 14.26
N VAL A 171 3.42 5.03 14.78
CA VAL A 171 3.81 5.01 16.19
C VAL A 171 2.66 5.38 17.14
N ALA A 172 1.67 6.09 16.66
CA ALA A 172 0.48 6.48 17.42
C ALA A 172 -0.65 5.42 17.37
N ASN A 173 -0.53 4.43 16.49
CA ASN A 173 -1.51 3.38 16.31
C ASN A 173 -0.85 2.01 16.54
N PRO A 174 -0.98 1.43 17.75
CA PRO A 174 -0.33 0.17 18.11
C PRO A 174 -1.01 -1.06 17.50
N HIS A 175 -2.09 -0.89 16.75
CA HIS A 175 -2.78 -1.99 16.10
C HIS A 175 -1.93 -2.57 14.97
N ILE A 176 -1.93 -3.89 14.85
CA ILE A 176 -1.33 -4.58 13.73
C ILE A 176 -2.39 -4.72 12.63
N HIS A 177 -2.05 -4.30 11.42
CA HIS A 177 -2.97 -4.23 10.28
C HIS A 177 -2.61 -5.22 9.17
N PRO A 178 -3.60 -5.81 8.49
CA PRO A 178 -3.37 -6.65 7.32
C PRO A 178 -3.02 -5.86 6.06
N MET A 179 -3.07 -4.54 6.07
CA MET A 179 -2.79 -3.70 4.89
C MET A 179 -1.44 -3.98 4.27
N SER A 180 -0.40 -4.22 5.09
CA SER A 180 0.94 -4.56 4.62
C SER A 180 1.01 -5.89 3.85
N CYS A 181 0.00 -6.75 3.96
CA CYS A 181 -0.08 -7.97 3.17
C CYS A 181 -0.33 -7.67 1.68
N THR A 182 -0.88 -6.49 1.37
CA THR A 182 -1.17 -6.08 -0.01
C THR A 182 0.09 -5.94 -0.88
N VAL A 183 1.27 -5.75 -0.28
CA VAL A 183 2.55 -5.66 -1.01
C VAL A 183 3.27 -6.99 -1.18
N ALA A 184 2.67 -8.11 -0.77
CA ALA A 184 3.24 -9.43 -1.00
C ALA A 184 3.46 -9.71 -2.50
N ASP A 185 2.58 -9.22 -3.36
CA ASP A 185 2.72 -9.37 -4.82
C ASP A 185 3.92 -8.57 -5.37
N GLU A 186 4.23 -7.40 -4.80
CA GLU A 186 5.41 -6.62 -5.14
C GLU A 186 6.71 -7.29 -4.66
N MET A 187 6.69 -7.94 -3.50
CA MET A 187 7.81 -8.75 -3.03
C MET A 187 8.06 -9.93 -3.98
N PHE A 188 7.03 -10.67 -4.38
CA PHE A 188 7.12 -11.72 -5.40
C PHE A 188 7.63 -11.18 -6.74
N TYR A 189 7.14 -10.02 -7.15
CA TYR A 189 7.56 -9.36 -8.38
C TYR A 189 9.06 -9.05 -8.36
N TYR A 190 9.56 -8.49 -7.25
CA TYR A 190 10.95 -8.17 -7.04
C TYR A 190 11.83 -9.43 -7.05
N LEU A 191 11.48 -10.44 -6.24
CA LEU A 191 12.25 -11.67 -6.08
C LEU A 191 12.42 -12.48 -7.38
N ARG A 192 11.43 -12.43 -8.27
CA ARG A 192 11.52 -13.05 -9.60
C ARG A 192 12.57 -12.39 -10.51
N ARG A 193 13.04 -11.20 -10.19
CA ARG A 193 14.00 -10.41 -10.97
C ARG A 193 15.34 -10.26 -10.29
N ARG A 194 15.34 -10.16 -8.98
CA ARG A 194 16.53 -10.00 -8.14
C ARG A 194 16.40 -10.87 -6.88
N PRO A 195 17.17 -11.96 -6.77
CA PRO A 195 17.20 -12.75 -5.53
C PRO A 195 17.67 -11.90 -4.34
N ASP A 196 16.90 -11.92 -3.24
CA ASP A 196 17.21 -11.22 -2.00
C ASP A 196 16.69 -12.06 -0.83
N ALA A 197 17.59 -12.66 -0.06
CA ALA A 197 17.23 -13.57 1.03
C ALA A 197 16.47 -12.86 2.16
N TYR A 198 16.71 -11.56 2.36
CA TYR A 198 16.00 -10.80 3.38
C TYR A 198 14.55 -10.55 2.97
N ILE A 199 14.30 -10.08 1.73
CA ILE A 199 12.95 -9.90 1.20
C ILE A 199 12.22 -11.25 1.14
N GLU A 200 12.87 -12.34 0.76
CA GLU A 200 12.27 -13.68 0.76
C GLU A 200 11.82 -14.08 2.16
N SER A 201 12.64 -13.84 3.18
CA SER A 201 12.27 -14.10 4.56
C SER A 201 11.04 -13.28 4.99
N ARG A 202 11.03 -11.99 4.70
CA ARG A 202 9.90 -11.10 5.03
C ARG A 202 8.62 -11.47 4.28
N LEU A 203 8.74 -11.93 3.05
CA LEU A 203 7.60 -12.44 2.30
C LEU A 203 6.98 -13.67 2.95
N LYS A 204 7.81 -14.64 3.39
CA LYS A 204 7.32 -15.83 4.10
C LYS A 204 6.58 -15.45 5.38
N ASP A 205 7.13 -14.51 6.16
CA ASP A 205 6.49 -14.01 7.38
C ASP A 205 5.13 -13.33 7.05
N THR A 206 5.12 -12.44 6.06
CA THR A 206 3.91 -11.71 5.65
C THR A 206 2.80 -12.65 5.16
N VAL A 207 3.14 -13.59 4.29
CA VAL A 207 2.16 -14.58 3.79
C VAL A 207 1.68 -15.48 4.92
N GLY A 208 2.58 -15.98 5.77
CA GLY A 208 2.19 -16.78 6.93
C GLY A 208 1.27 -16.02 7.88
N TRP A 209 1.59 -14.75 8.17
CA TRP A 209 0.78 -13.91 9.04
C TRP A 209 -0.61 -13.62 8.45
N SER A 210 -0.72 -13.42 7.14
CA SER A 210 -2.00 -13.10 6.48
C SER A 210 -3.06 -14.20 6.66
N LEU A 211 -2.66 -15.45 6.88
CA LEU A 211 -3.57 -16.58 7.06
C LEU A 211 -4.38 -16.52 8.35
N GLN A 212 -4.02 -15.68 9.29
CA GLN A 212 -4.72 -15.50 10.57
C GLN A 212 -5.50 -14.17 10.65
N THR A 213 -5.68 -13.46 9.53
CA THR A 213 -6.36 -12.15 9.53
C THR A 213 -7.87 -12.23 9.33
N PHE A 214 -8.40 -13.41 9.05
CA PHE A 214 -9.82 -13.65 8.79
C PHE A 214 -10.34 -14.86 9.57
N ASN A 215 -11.64 -14.87 9.83
CA ASN A 215 -12.29 -16.03 10.45
C ASN A 215 -12.32 -17.22 9.49
N THR A 216 -11.83 -18.38 9.90
CA THR A 216 -11.92 -19.62 9.13
C THR A 216 -13.26 -20.33 9.36
N PHE A 217 -13.92 -20.05 10.47
CA PHE A 217 -15.29 -20.45 10.82
C PHE A 217 -16.01 -19.33 11.56
N ASP A 218 -17.33 -19.42 11.67
CA ASP A 218 -18.13 -18.39 12.33
C ASP A 218 -17.69 -18.19 13.78
N ARG A 219 -17.44 -16.92 14.16
CA ARG A 219 -17.07 -16.49 15.50
C ARG A 219 -15.71 -17.04 16.02
N GLU A 220 -14.78 -17.34 15.14
CA GLU A 220 -13.43 -17.76 15.55
C GLU A 220 -12.76 -16.74 16.49
N TYR A 221 -12.95 -15.46 16.21
CA TYR A 221 -12.48 -14.34 17.04
C TYR A 221 -13.57 -13.79 17.98
N ASP A 222 -14.48 -14.65 18.45
CA ASP A 222 -15.66 -14.33 19.26
C ASP A 222 -16.79 -13.61 18.51
N TYR A 223 -16.59 -13.18 17.28
CA TYR A 223 -17.56 -12.54 16.41
C TYR A 223 -17.23 -12.73 14.92
N GLY A 224 -18.11 -12.29 14.04
CA GLY A 224 -17.93 -12.40 12.60
C GLY A 224 -18.29 -13.76 12.03
N ARG A 225 -18.19 -13.86 10.73
CA ARG A 225 -18.49 -15.06 9.95
C ARG A 225 -17.24 -15.58 9.28
N ALA A 226 -17.24 -16.83 8.88
CA ALA A 226 -16.20 -17.39 8.03
C ALA A 226 -15.92 -16.50 6.82
N GLY A 227 -14.66 -16.21 6.57
CA GLY A 227 -14.20 -15.30 5.50
C GLY A 227 -14.19 -13.80 5.85
N TRP A 228 -14.78 -13.39 7.00
CA TRP A 228 -14.66 -12.00 7.41
C TRP A 228 -13.27 -11.69 7.95
N MET A 229 -12.69 -10.61 7.49
CA MET A 229 -11.37 -10.14 7.89
C MET A 229 -11.48 -9.07 8.98
N SER A 230 -10.51 -9.05 9.91
CA SER A 230 -10.33 -7.93 10.82
C SER A 230 -9.36 -6.93 10.22
N GLU A 231 -9.71 -5.65 10.30
CA GLU A 231 -8.83 -4.56 9.89
C GLU A 231 -7.69 -4.33 10.89
N ARG A 232 -7.96 -4.52 12.19
CA ARG A 232 -7.05 -4.16 13.27
C ARG A 232 -6.97 -5.27 14.30
N PHE A 233 -5.75 -5.56 14.75
CA PHE A 233 -5.48 -6.51 15.83
C PHE A 233 -4.73 -5.79 16.94
N CYS A 234 -5.41 -5.48 18.03
CA CYS A 234 -4.77 -4.92 19.22
C CYS A 234 -4.24 -6.03 20.11
N HIS A 235 -2.98 -6.40 19.96
CA HIS A 235 -2.36 -7.52 20.64
C HIS A 235 -2.19 -7.32 22.15
N CYS A 236 -2.22 -6.08 22.65
CA CYS A 236 -2.10 -5.75 24.08
C CYS A 236 -3.47 -5.74 24.79
N GLU A 237 -4.57 -5.52 24.09
CA GLU A 237 -5.92 -5.43 24.68
C GLU A 237 -6.88 -6.52 24.17
N GLY A 238 -6.47 -7.31 23.19
CA GLY A 238 -7.31 -8.32 22.56
C GLY A 238 -8.44 -7.77 21.69
N LEU A 239 -8.49 -6.47 21.48
CA LEU A 239 -9.51 -5.84 20.65
C LEU A 239 -9.26 -6.12 19.17
N LEU A 240 -10.36 -6.36 18.49
CA LEU A 240 -10.44 -6.55 17.05
C LEU A 240 -11.42 -5.51 16.51
N VAL A 241 -11.03 -4.82 15.47
CA VAL A 241 -11.94 -3.95 14.73
C VAL A 241 -12.20 -4.61 13.39
N GLN A 242 -13.43 -5.06 13.21
CA GLN A 242 -13.84 -5.63 11.93
C GLN A 242 -14.13 -4.56 10.91
N THR A 243 -13.64 -4.82 9.71
CA THR A 243 -14.21 -4.32 8.47
C THR A 243 -14.89 -5.46 7.73
N TYR A 244 -15.89 -5.12 6.99
CA TYR A 244 -16.83 -5.99 6.30
C TYR A 244 -16.28 -6.49 4.95
#